data_aa1dc15429de383a11c692261a48a49c
#
_entry.id   aa1dc15429de383a11c692261a48a49c
#
_cell.length_a   1.000
_cell.length_b   1.000
_cell.length_c   1.000
_cell.angle_alpha   90.00
_cell.angle_beta   90.00
_cell.angle_gamma   90.00
#
_symmetry.space_group_name_H-M   'P 1'
#
loop_
_entity.id
_entity.type
_entity.pdbx_description
1 polymer ?
#
loop_
_entity_poly.entity_id
_entity_poly.type
_entity_poly.pdbx_seq_one_letter_code
_entity_poly.pdbx_strand_id
1 'polypeptide(L)'
;MTGTRIRAAAWLLTGIYAAGLGAGLLTIPVQVTDSLIPLLQAQEAASWRAAVMSSADSAGYLRPLRIGQIQWLFDVADGRYFEVFRGFHVALTCVCLALFTIAVRVRQSADLWALAFGLTVLTGLHTFLGTVWEAYPINHFLEVVVACLCVYVLAESPGGWWADALAALALVAAALTLESGLLVWVVAVVAWWCGAPGLSRRGIVVLTVLLAGYAAVRFGFSTGLPTLVERSTGFGAARLDPAELTRRFGDRPFVLYAYNVVSSIGSVLASQPRAGVWTLVAEAREGGVQPGTLMNIAVSLVTTAGLAVWAVRRWAAWRLRRFDRGDRAAILAGVLVVANAVLSYGYTKDEIMSVAGAFYALAATAAAREWLAARAEGRERVPGVSSPMRLTLLAVLLVVSGGWAVRAVGLHYHLHQMAHDVRNEWVTVDAWLAAQRASPSTDAGRRLVETLRDDALARVTGNPYGLALQGTRVFR
;
A
#
# COMPACT_ATOMS: atom_id res chain seq x y z
N MET A 1 5.93 -33.69 -3.71
CA MET A 1 4.88 -33.07 -4.57
C MET A 1 5.49 -32.76 -5.92
N THR A 2 4.79 -33.03 -7.04
CA THR A 2 5.22 -32.62 -8.38
C THR A 2 5.15 -31.09 -8.53
N GLY A 3 5.96 -30.52 -9.42
CA GLY A 3 6.01 -29.06 -9.62
C GLY A 3 4.65 -28.42 -9.96
N THR A 4 3.75 -29.17 -10.65
CA THR A 4 2.39 -28.74 -10.95
C THR A 4 1.52 -28.63 -9.70
N ARG A 5 1.60 -29.60 -8.79
CA ARG A 5 0.86 -29.57 -7.52
C ARG A 5 1.31 -28.45 -6.62
N ILE A 6 2.60 -28.12 -6.61
CA ILE A 6 3.14 -27.00 -5.82
C ILE A 6 2.62 -25.67 -6.36
N ARG A 7 2.60 -25.48 -7.67
CA ARG A 7 2.03 -24.26 -8.28
C ARG A 7 0.54 -24.13 -8.01
N ALA A 8 -0.23 -25.23 -8.14
CA ALA A 8 -1.64 -25.23 -7.79
C ALA A 8 -1.87 -24.85 -6.32
N ALA A 9 -1.08 -25.38 -5.40
CA ALA A 9 -1.13 -25.02 -3.98
C ALA A 9 -0.80 -23.53 -3.75
N ALA A 10 0.16 -22.96 -4.50
CA ALA A 10 0.47 -21.53 -4.41
C ALA A 10 -0.70 -20.65 -4.85
N TRP A 11 -1.35 -20.99 -5.94
CA TRP A 11 -2.54 -20.26 -6.41
C TRP A 11 -3.75 -20.44 -5.49
N LEU A 12 -3.95 -21.63 -4.93
CA LEU A 12 -4.99 -21.86 -3.92
C LEU A 12 -4.76 -21.00 -2.68
N LEU A 13 -3.53 -20.96 -2.18
CA LEU A 13 -3.16 -20.12 -1.05
C LEU A 13 -3.43 -18.64 -1.34
N THR A 14 -3.00 -18.16 -2.51
CA THR A 14 -3.26 -16.78 -2.96
C THR A 14 -4.77 -16.51 -3.04
N GLY A 15 -5.55 -17.46 -3.56
CA GLY A 15 -6.99 -17.38 -3.64
C GLY A 15 -7.67 -17.29 -2.25
N ILE A 16 -7.15 -18.00 -1.25
CA ILE A 16 -7.65 -17.91 0.13
C ILE A 16 -7.45 -16.50 0.69
N TYR A 17 -6.25 -15.91 0.52
CA TYR A 17 -6.00 -14.53 0.94
C TYR A 17 -6.86 -13.52 0.18
N ALA A 18 -7.00 -13.70 -1.14
CA ALA A 18 -7.85 -12.86 -1.98
C ALA A 18 -9.33 -12.94 -1.56
N ALA A 19 -9.82 -14.13 -1.26
CA ALA A 19 -11.19 -14.34 -0.79
C ALA A 19 -11.41 -13.69 0.59
N GLY A 20 -10.46 -13.82 1.52
CA GLY A 20 -10.56 -13.20 2.85
C GLY A 20 -10.59 -11.68 2.78
N LEU A 21 -9.68 -11.07 2.02
CA LEU A 21 -9.67 -9.62 1.82
C LEU A 21 -10.89 -9.14 1.02
N GLY A 22 -11.27 -9.87 -0.02
CA GLY A 22 -12.44 -9.54 -0.85
C GLY A 22 -13.74 -9.63 -0.06
N ALA A 23 -13.93 -10.66 0.77
CA ALA A 23 -15.08 -10.77 1.64
C ALA A 23 -15.20 -9.58 2.59
N GLY A 24 -14.07 -9.14 3.17
CA GLY A 24 -14.05 -7.94 4.00
C GLY A 24 -14.40 -6.67 3.21
N LEU A 25 -13.80 -6.47 2.02
CA LEU A 25 -14.08 -5.31 1.17
C LEU A 25 -15.56 -5.22 0.78
N LEU A 26 -16.23 -6.35 0.52
CA LEU A 26 -17.63 -6.41 0.17
C LEU A 26 -18.58 -6.06 1.33
N THR A 27 -18.08 -5.89 2.54
CA THR A 27 -18.89 -5.44 3.70
C THR A 27 -18.73 -3.95 3.98
N ILE A 28 -17.76 -3.26 3.37
CA ILE A 28 -17.48 -1.84 3.60
C ILE A 28 -18.29 -0.98 2.61
N PRO A 29 -18.99 0.07 3.07
CA PRO A 29 -19.70 0.97 2.18
C PRO A 29 -18.74 1.67 1.20
N VAL A 30 -19.25 2.14 0.06
CA VAL A 30 -18.45 2.86 -0.95
C VAL A 30 -17.94 4.18 -0.38
N GLN A 31 -18.78 4.85 0.38
CA GLN A 31 -18.46 6.13 0.98
C GLN A 31 -17.63 5.90 2.25
N VAL A 32 -16.33 5.97 2.10
CA VAL A 32 -15.32 5.95 3.18
C VAL A 32 -14.34 7.05 2.85
N THR A 33 -13.75 7.68 3.84
CA THR A 33 -12.77 8.77 3.80
C THR A 33 -12.40 9.29 2.40
N ASP A 34 -12.61 10.55 2.14
CA ASP A 34 -12.29 11.25 0.88
C ASP A 34 -13.03 10.70 -0.37
N SER A 35 -14.13 9.96 -0.19
CA SER A 35 -14.86 9.35 -1.31
C SER A 35 -16.07 10.17 -1.74
N LEU A 36 -16.76 10.82 -0.80
CA LEU A 36 -18.00 11.54 -1.09
C LEU A 36 -17.78 12.70 -2.07
N ILE A 37 -16.80 13.56 -1.79
CA ILE A 37 -16.53 14.73 -2.62
C ILE A 37 -16.21 14.36 -4.07
N PRO A 38 -15.30 13.40 -4.35
CA PRO A 38 -15.08 12.92 -5.71
C PRO A 38 -16.33 12.34 -6.40
N LEU A 39 -17.21 11.66 -5.66
CA LEU A 39 -18.46 11.12 -6.23
C LEU A 39 -19.45 12.24 -6.57
N LEU A 40 -19.54 13.26 -5.71
CA LEU A 40 -20.37 14.45 -6.01
C LEU A 40 -19.80 15.24 -7.19
N GLN A 41 -18.49 15.40 -7.29
CA GLN A 41 -17.84 16.01 -8.44
C GLN A 41 -18.11 15.23 -9.74
N ALA A 42 -18.10 13.90 -9.67
CA ALA A 42 -18.46 13.05 -10.80
C ALA A 42 -19.96 13.22 -11.19
N GLN A 43 -20.84 13.35 -10.20
CA GLN A 43 -22.27 13.64 -10.43
C GLN A 43 -22.51 15.00 -11.12
N GLU A 44 -21.71 16.01 -10.79
CA GLU A 44 -21.85 17.37 -11.32
C GLU A 44 -21.13 17.54 -12.68
N ALA A 45 -20.21 16.67 -13.02
CA ALA A 45 -19.42 16.79 -14.25
C ALA A 45 -20.27 16.54 -15.50
N ALA A 46 -20.26 17.51 -16.41
CA ALA A 46 -21.01 17.41 -17.67
C ALA A 46 -20.48 16.32 -18.63
N SER A 47 -19.25 15.87 -18.45
CA SER A 47 -18.61 14.82 -19.25
C SER A 47 -17.30 14.37 -18.62
N TRP A 48 -16.84 13.17 -19.02
CA TRP A 48 -15.50 12.67 -18.67
C TRP A 48 -14.38 13.68 -18.98
N ARG A 49 -14.46 14.35 -20.15
CA ARG A 49 -13.47 15.38 -20.53
C ARG A 49 -13.50 16.58 -19.57
N ALA A 50 -14.66 17.05 -19.17
CA ALA A 50 -14.78 18.14 -18.21
C ALA A 50 -14.22 17.75 -16.85
N ALA A 51 -14.50 16.54 -16.36
CA ALA A 51 -13.95 16.00 -15.12
C ALA A 51 -12.41 15.95 -15.15
N VAL A 52 -11.81 15.41 -16.22
CA VAL A 52 -10.36 15.31 -16.39
C VAL A 52 -9.71 16.69 -16.47
N MET A 53 -10.29 17.63 -17.23
CA MET A 53 -9.76 18.99 -17.36
C MET A 53 -9.82 19.78 -16.05
N SER A 54 -10.89 19.61 -15.25
CA SER A 54 -10.96 20.25 -13.94
C SER A 54 -9.87 19.82 -12.98
N SER A 55 -9.28 18.64 -13.19
CA SER A 55 -8.16 18.15 -12.39
C SER A 55 -6.86 18.89 -12.62
N ALA A 56 -6.67 19.47 -13.81
CA ALA A 56 -5.49 20.26 -14.15
C ALA A 56 -5.49 21.63 -13.44
N ASP A 57 -6.68 22.12 -13.11
CA ASP A 57 -6.86 23.41 -12.43
C ASP A 57 -6.79 23.27 -10.89
N SER A 58 -6.81 22.04 -10.34
CA SER A 58 -6.71 21.83 -8.91
C SER A 58 -5.30 22.14 -8.41
N ALA A 59 -5.19 23.13 -7.52
CA ALA A 59 -3.93 23.60 -6.98
C ALA A 59 -3.11 22.44 -6.37
N GLY A 60 -1.95 22.18 -6.97
CA GLY A 60 -0.92 21.36 -6.36
C GLY A 60 -0.86 19.89 -6.77
N TYR A 61 -1.81 19.32 -7.55
CA TYR A 61 -1.79 17.89 -7.91
C TYR A 61 -2.17 17.66 -9.37
N LEU A 62 -1.38 16.85 -10.09
CA LEU A 62 -1.65 16.44 -11.48
C LEU A 62 -2.13 14.98 -11.48
N ARG A 63 -3.45 14.75 -11.35
CA ARG A 63 -4.06 13.40 -11.23
C ARG A 63 -5.22 13.18 -12.21
N PRO A 64 -5.05 13.49 -13.50
CA PRO A 64 -6.16 13.42 -14.46
C PRO A 64 -6.72 12.01 -14.63
N LEU A 65 -5.86 10.98 -14.55
CA LEU A 65 -6.31 9.60 -14.71
C LEU A 65 -7.15 9.14 -13.51
N ARG A 66 -6.79 9.56 -12.30
CA ARG A 66 -7.61 9.28 -11.11
C ARG A 66 -9.05 9.78 -11.27
N ILE A 67 -9.19 11.04 -11.69
CA ILE A 67 -10.52 11.66 -11.85
C ILE A 67 -11.26 11.04 -13.03
N GLY A 68 -10.56 10.78 -14.13
CA GLY A 68 -11.15 10.09 -15.28
C GLY A 68 -11.66 8.67 -14.95
N GLN A 69 -10.94 7.93 -14.11
CA GLN A 69 -11.38 6.61 -13.64
C GLN A 69 -12.59 6.70 -12.73
N ILE A 70 -12.62 7.66 -11.79
CA ILE A 70 -13.79 7.87 -10.91
C ILE A 70 -15.01 8.18 -11.76
N GLN A 71 -14.88 9.11 -12.72
CA GLN A 71 -15.97 9.47 -13.63
C GLN A 71 -16.45 8.27 -14.44
N TRP A 72 -15.52 7.52 -15.03
CA TRP A 72 -15.87 6.34 -15.82
C TRP A 72 -16.61 5.27 -15.00
N LEU A 73 -16.10 4.97 -13.79
CA LEU A 73 -16.77 4.01 -12.90
C LEU A 73 -18.13 4.52 -12.43
N PHE A 74 -18.25 5.83 -12.20
CA PHE A 74 -19.50 6.46 -11.82
C PHE A 74 -20.57 6.32 -12.93
N ASP A 75 -20.17 6.61 -14.17
CA ASP A 75 -21.05 6.48 -15.34
C ASP A 75 -21.46 5.02 -15.58
N VAL A 76 -20.53 4.06 -15.44
CA VAL A 76 -20.80 2.62 -15.56
C VAL A 76 -21.68 2.11 -14.43
N ALA A 77 -21.58 2.70 -13.24
CA ALA A 77 -22.34 2.24 -12.08
C ALA A 77 -23.85 2.45 -12.23
N ASP A 78 -24.26 3.55 -12.83
CA ASP A 78 -25.68 3.88 -13.07
C ASP A 78 -26.58 3.56 -11.85
N GLY A 79 -26.22 4.10 -10.70
CA GLY A 79 -26.92 3.88 -9.42
C GLY A 79 -26.46 2.66 -8.63
N ARG A 80 -25.71 1.70 -9.25
CA ARG A 80 -25.15 0.53 -8.56
C ARG A 80 -23.71 0.77 -8.12
N TYR A 81 -23.50 1.85 -7.38
CA TYR A 81 -22.16 2.32 -7.00
C TYR A 81 -21.39 1.30 -6.18
N PHE A 82 -22.07 0.59 -5.27
CA PHE A 82 -21.42 -0.41 -4.44
C PHE A 82 -20.83 -1.55 -5.27
N GLU A 83 -21.63 -2.17 -6.14
CA GLU A 83 -21.18 -3.33 -6.93
C GLU A 83 -20.01 -2.98 -7.82
N VAL A 84 -20.05 -1.81 -8.47
CA VAL A 84 -19.03 -1.40 -9.43
C VAL A 84 -17.74 -0.99 -8.71
N PHE A 85 -17.81 -0.10 -7.72
CA PHE A 85 -16.60 0.37 -7.03
C PHE A 85 -15.98 -0.72 -6.16
N ARG A 86 -16.78 -1.55 -5.46
CA ARG A 86 -16.23 -2.67 -4.68
C ARG A 86 -15.76 -3.81 -5.55
N GLY A 87 -16.45 -4.10 -6.65
CA GLY A 87 -15.97 -5.06 -7.65
C GLY A 87 -14.61 -4.66 -8.20
N PHE A 88 -14.42 -3.39 -8.50
CA PHE A 88 -13.12 -2.84 -8.93
C PHE A 88 -12.03 -3.03 -7.86
N HIS A 89 -12.31 -2.70 -6.59
CA HIS A 89 -11.35 -2.88 -5.50
C HIS A 89 -10.97 -4.35 -5.26
N VAL A 90 -11.95 -5.26 -5.30
CA VAL A 90 -11.69 -6.70 -5.17
C VAL A 90 -10.83 -7.19 -6.33
N ALA A 91 -11.16 -6.79 -7.56
CA ALA A 91 -10.38 -7.16 -8.74
C ALA A 91 -8.93 -6.64 -8.62
N LEU A 92 -8.73 -5.39 -8.22
CA LEU A 92 -7.43 -4.79 -8.03
C LEU A 92 -6.61 -5.50 -6.93
N THR A 93 -7.27 -5.88 -5.83
CA THR A 93 -6.66 -6.66 -4.73
C THR A 93 -6.24 -8.05 -5.23
N CYS A 94 -7.09 -8.74 -6.00
CA CYS A 94 -6.76 -10.03 -6.61
C CYS A 94 -5.56 -9.91 -7.56
N VAL A 95 -5.51 -8.88 -8.40
CA VAL A 95 -4.37 -8.62 -9.30
C VAL A 95 -3.09 -8.35 -8.51
N CYS A 96 -3.15 -7.57 -7.44
CA CYS A 96 -2.02 -7.30 -6.57
C CYS A 96 -1.44 -8.59 -5.97
N LEU A 97 -2.28 -9.45 -5.37
CA LEU A 97 -1.85 -10.71 -4.78
C LEU A 97 -1.35 -11.71 -5.83
N ALA A 98 -1.95 -11.72 -7.02
CA ALA A 98 -1.50 -12.53 -8.15
C ALA A 98 -0.09 -12.10 -8.60
N LEU A 99 0.15 -10.80 -8.79
CA LEU A 99 1.46 -10.26 -9.15
C LEU A 99 2.50 -10.55 -8.08
N PHE A 100 2.16 -10.43 -6.80
CA PHE A 100 3.04 -10.80 -5.69
C PHE A 100 3.43 -12.29 -5.77
N THR A 101 2.47 -13.18 -6.01
CA THR A 101 2.70 -14.62 -6.16
C THR A 101 3.57 -14.94 -7.39
N ILE A 102 3.33 -14.28 -8.52
CA ILE A 102 4.17 -14.40 -9.72
C ILE A 102 5.59 -13.89 -9.42
N ALA A 103 5.72 -12.80 -8.68
CA ALA A 103 6.99 -12.25 -8.25
C ALA A 103 7.80 -13.23 -7.40
N VAL A 104 7.18 -14.03 -6.55
CA VAL A 104 7.85 -15.06 -5.73
C VAL A 104 8.35 -16.26 -6.55
N ARG A 105 7.71 -16.61 -7.66
CA ARG A 105 8.09 -17.76 -8.54
C ARG A 105 8.19 -19.09 -7.80
N VAL A 106 7.08 -19.59 -7.31
CA VAL A 106 7.01 -20.87 -6.57
C VAL A 106 7.34 -22.06 -7.49
N ARG A 107 8.40 -22.81 -7.14
CA ARG A 107 8.87 -24.00 -7.89
C ARG A 107 8.99 -25.24 -7.02
N GLN A 108 9.27 -25.08 -5.74
CA GLN A 108 9.50 -26.13 -4.77
C GLN A 108 8.76 -25.86 -3.45
N SER A 109 8.72 -26.83 -2.56
CA SER A 109 7.98 -26.71 -1.29
C SER A 109 8.49 -25.57 -0.39
N ALA A 110 9.82 -25.32 -0.40
CA ALA A 110 10.39 -24.20 0.34
C ALA A 110 9.85 -22.85 -0.16
N ASP A 111 9.65 -22.70 -1.47
CA ASP A 111 9.06 -21.49 -2.05
C ASP A 111 7.60 -21.30 -1.63
N LEU A 112 6.83 -22.41 -1.51
CA LEU A 112 5.44 -22.37 -1.06
C LEU A 112 5.33 -21.87 0.38
N TRP A 113 6.17 -22.38 1.27
CA TRP A 113 6.23 -21.90 2.67
C TRP A 113 6.69 -20.45 2.77
N ALA A 114 7.67 -20.06 1.95
CA ALA A 114 8.12 -18.70 1.86
C ALA A 114 7.01 -17.76 1.33
N LEU A 115 6.21 -18.21 0.34
CA LEU A 115 5.04 -17.48 -0.13
C LEU A 115 4.00 -17.30 0.98
N ALA A 116 3.70 -18.38 1.73
CA ALA A 116 2.77 -18.31 2.86
C ALA A 116 3.23 -17.27 3.88
N PHE A 117 4.51 -17.29 4.25
CA PHE A 117 5.11 -16.27 5.11
C PHE A 117 4.99 -14.87 4.50
N GLY A 118 5.36 -14.71 3.22
CA GLY A 118 5.33 -13.42 2.53
C GLY A 118 3.93 -12.82 2.43
N LEU A 119 2.90 -13.63 2.12
CA LEU A 119 1.51 -13.19 2.11
C LEU A 119 1.04 -12.78 3.52
N THR A 120 1.45 -13.52 4.54
CA THR A 120 1.12 -13.19 5.93
C THR A 120 1.80 -11.87 6.36
N VAL A 121 3.08 -11.67 5.98
CA VAL A 121 3.77 -10.38 6.20
C VAL A 121 3.05 -9.26 5.46
N LEU A 122 2.77 -9.44 4.16
CA LEU A 122 2.11 -8.42 3.33
C LEU A 122 0.77 -7.98 3.94
N THR A 123 -0.08 -8.93 4.30
CA THR A 123 -1.41 -8.66 4.87
C THR A 123 -1.35 -8.24 6.35
N GLY A 124 -0.24 -8.48 7.04
CA GLY A 124 0.02 -8.00 8.40
C GLY A 124 0.70 -6.64 8.46
N LEU A 125 1.17 -6.10 7.32
CA LEU A 125 1.71 -4.75 7.24
C LEU A 125 0.60 -3.71 7.26
N HIS A 126 0.68 -2.79 8.21
CA HIS A 126 -0.29 -1.70 8.32
C HIS A 126 -0.33 -0.82 7.05
N THR A 127 0.83 -0.60 6.46
CA THR A 127 1.00 0.18 5.23
C THR A 127 0.24 -0.42 4.04
N PHE A 128 0.19 -1.75 3.92
CA PHE A 128 -0.53 -2.43 2.84
C PHE A 128 -2.01 -2.63 3.20
N LEU A 129 -2.29 -3.17 4.36
CA LEU A 129 -3.67 -3.47 4.75
C LEU A 129 -4.48 -2.18 4.93
N GLY A 130 -3.87 -1.11 5.46
CA GLY A 130 -4.48 0.22 5.50
C GLY A 130 -4.89 0.71 4.12
N THR A 131 -4.05 0.46 3.10
CA THR A 131 -4.35 0.79 1.70
C THR A 131 -5.56 0.03 1.18
N VAL A 132 -5.65 -1.28 1.42
CA VAL A 132 -6.78 -2.11 0.98
C VAL A 132 -8.08 -1.64 1.63
N TRP A 133 -8.05 -1.29 2.91
CA TRP A 133 -9.22 -0.86 3.68
C TRP A 133 -9.56 0.62 3.55
N GLU A 134 -8.64 1.45 3.06
CA GLU A 134 -8.96 2.82 2.70
C GLU A 134 -9.76 2.84 1.40
N ALA A 135 -11.04 2.90 1.57
CA ALA A 135 -11.97 2.82 0.47
C ALA A 135 -12.16 4.19 -0.22
N TYR A 136 -11.09 4.73 -0.76
CA TYR A 136 -11.22 5.76 -1.80
C TYR A 136 -12.00 5.20 -2.99
N PRO A 137 -12.67 6.03 -3.79
CA PRO A 137 -13.51 5.52 -4.88
C PRO A 137 -12.79 4.55 -5.82
N ILE A 138 -11.48 4.75 -6.08
CA ILE A 138 -10.69 3.88 -6.98
C ILE A 138 -9.48 3.22 -6.32
N ASN A 139 -9.26 3.42 -5.02
CA ASN A 139 -8.08 2.91 -4.30
C ASN A 139 -6.74 3.14 -5.04
N HIS A 140 -6.47 4.38 -5.36
CA HIS A 140 -5.31 4.80 -6.17
C HIS A 140 -3.94 4.42 -5.58
N PHE A 141 -3.81 4.22 -4.26
CA PHE A 141 -2.58 3.70 -3.67
C PHE A 141 -2.33 2.24 -4.08
N LEU A 142 -3.37 1.41 -4.10
CA LEU A 142 -3.25 0.02 -4.51
C LEU A 142 -2.95 -0.10 -6.02
N GLU A 143 -3.47 0.81 -6.85
CA GLU A 143 -3.11 0.89 -8.27
C GLU A 143 -1.61 1.10 -8.47
N VAL A 144 -1.00 1.99 -7.70
CA VAL A 144 0.45 2.23 -7.76
C VAL A 144 1.23 1.00 -7.31
N VAL A 145 0.78 0.29 -6.25
CA VAL A 145 1.40 -0.98 -5.83
C VAL A 145 1.33 -2.01 -6.96
N VAL A 146 0.18 -2.15 -7.61
CA VAL A 146 -0.02 -3.05 -8.77
C VAL A 146 0.91 -2.68 -9.91
N ALA A 147 1.02 -1.41 -10.27
CA ALA A 147 1.93 -0.93 -11.33
C ALA A 147 3.39 -1.24 -11.00
N CYS A 148 3.84 -0.99 -9.76
CA CYS A 148 5.20 -1.29 -9.32
C CYS A 148 5.49 -2.81 -9.34
N LEU A 149 4.57 -3.65 -8.86
CA LEU A 149 4.71 -5.11 -8.91
C LEU A 149 4.70 -5.63 -10.35
N CYS A 150 3.85 -5.08 -11.21
CA CYS A 150 3.81 -5.41 -12.64
C CYS A 150 5.17 -5.15 -13.30
N VAL A 151 5.73 -3.94 -13.12
CA VAL A 151 7.04 -3.59 -13.69
C VAL A 151 8.17 -4.44 -13.10
N TYR A 152 8.12 -4.80 -11.82
CA TYR A 152 9.07 -5.74 -11.24
C TYR A 152 8.96 -7.13 -11.87
N VAL A 153 7.75 -7.65 -12.07
CA VAL A 153 7.53 -8.94 -12.75
C VAL A 153 8.04 -8.90 -14.19
N LEU A 154 7.78 -7.82 -14.92
CA LEU A 154 8.30 -7.60 -16.27
C LEU A 154 9.83 -7.57 -16.28
N ALA A 155 10.44 -6.82 -15.37
CA ALA A 155 11.90 -6.72 -15.25
C ALA A 155 12.56 -8.07 -14.97
N GLU A 156 11.93 -8.94 -14.19
CA GLU A 156 12.41 -10.26 -13.82
C GLU A 156 12.09 -11.36 -14.85
N SER A 157 11.34 -11.06 -15.89
CA SER A 157 10.95 -12.01 -16.93
C SER A 157 11.86 -11.88 -18.17
N PRO A 158 11.95 -12.89 -19.03
CA PRO A 158 12.65 -12.73 -20.31
C PRO A 158 12.03 -11.56 -21.08
N GLY A 159 12.86 -10.55 -21.37
CA GLY A 159 12.40 -9.29 -21.90
C GLY A 159 12.18 -9.28 -23.40
N GLY A 160 11.65 -8.16 -23.85
CA GLY A 160 11.44 -7.79 -25.22
C GLY A 160 10.88 -6.36 -25.26
N TRP A 161 10.74 -5.79 -26.42
CA TRP A 161 10.21 -4.43 -26.60
C TRP A 161 8.82 -4.22 -25.94
N TRP A 162 8.02 -5.27 -25.86
CA TRP A 162 6.69 -5.25 -25.23
C TRP A 162 6.79 -5.03 -23.70
N ALA A 163 7.85 -5.57 -23.05
CA ALA A 163 8.06 -5.34 -21.62
C ALA A 163 8.41 -3.87 -21.33
N ASP A 164 9.25 -3.26 -22.19
CA ASP A 164 9.56 -1.83 -22.12
C ASP A 164 8.29 -0.98 -22.34
N ALA A 165 7.46 -1.34 -23.33
CA ALA A 165 6.22 -0.64 -23.64
C ALA A 165 5.20 -0.73 -22.49
N LEU A 166 5.02 -1.92 -21.89
CA LEU A 166 4.13 -2.09 -20.74
C LEU A 166 4.66 -1.38 -19.50
N ALA A 167 5.97 -1.36 -19.27
CA ALA A 167 6.56 -0.60 -18.18
C ALA A 167 6.36 0.92 -18.37
N ALA A 168 6.47 1.43 -19.62
CA ALA A 168 6.19 2.81 -19.95
C ALA A 168 4.72 3.17 -19.70
N LEU A 169 3.80 2.30 -20.14
CA LEU A 169 2.37 2.48 -19.89
C LEU A 169 2.06 2.48 -18.39
N ALA A 170 2.65 1.55 -17.63
CA ALA A 170 2.48 1.47 -16.17
C ALA A 170 3.00 2.74 -15.47
N LEU A 171 4.15 3.29 -15.91
CA LEU A 171 4.68 4.55 -15.38
C LEU A 171 3.71 5.72 -15.63
N VAL A 172 3.25 5.87 -16.87
CA VAL A 172 2.34 6.97 -17.23
C VAL A 172 1.01 6.83 -16.48
N ALA A 173 0.43 5.64 -16.47
CA ALA A 173 -0.82 5.39 -15.75
C ALA A 173 -0.67 5.69 -14.25
N ALA A 174 0.36 5.16 -13.59
CA ALA A 174 0.58 5.36 -12.16
C ALA A 174 0.89 6.83 -11.82
N ALA A 175 1.73 7.51 -12.60
CA ALA A 175 2.10 8.92 -12.37
C ALA A 175 0.92 9.89 -12.56
N LEU A 176 0.03 9.60 -13.49
CA LEU A 176 -1.20 10.39 -13.71
C LEU A 176 -2.34 10.04 -12.74
N THR A 177 -2.17 8.97 -11.95
CA THR A 177 -3.10 8.58 -10.88
C THR A 177 -2.67 9.15 -9.54
N LEU A 178 -1.38 9.04 -9.19
CA LEU A 178 -0.82 9.50 -7.92
C LEU A 178 0.68 9.78 -8.05
N GLU A 179 1.20 10.78 -7.35
CA GLU A 179 2.62 11.16 -7.38
C GLU A 179 3.57 10.01 -6.99
N SER A 180 3.15 9.12 -6.08
CA SER A 180 3.92 7.90 -5.75
C SER A 180 4.07 6.94 -6.95
N GLY A 181 3.32 7.13 -8.03
CA GLY A 181 3.51 6.43 -9.31
C GLY A 181 4.89 6.61 -9.91
N LEU A 182 5.61 7.67 -9.53
CA LEU A 182 7.03 7.86 -9.93
C LEU A 182 7.94 6.73 -9.40
N LEU A 183 7.52 5.99 -8.36
CA LEU A 183 8.24 4.81 -7.86
C LEU A 183 8.31 3.69 -8.90
N VAL A 184 7.44 3.65 -9.88
CA VAL A 184 7.52 2.72 -11.03
C VAL A 184 8.86 2.89 -11.77
N TRP A 185 9.31 4.14 -11.97
CA TRP A 185 10.63 4.41 -12.54
C TRP A 185 11.76 3.91 -11.64
N VAL A 186 11.66 4.10 -10.33
CA VAL A 186 12.64 3.60 -9.35
C VAL A 186 12.74 2.07 -9.43
N VAL A 187 11.60 1.37 -9.48
CA VAL A 187 11.55 -0.09 -9.65
C VAL A 187 12.29 -0.51 -10.92
N ALA A 188 11.97 0.11 -12.06
CA ALA A 188 12.56 -0.23 -13.35
C ALA A 188 14.09 -0.01 -13.35
N VAL A 189 14.54 1.16 -12.90
CA VAL A 189 15.97 1.54 -12.91
C VAL A 189 16.77 0.65 -11.97
N VAL A 190 16.31 0.42 -10.74
CA VAL A 190 17.03 -0.39 -9.76
C VAL A 190 17.07 -1.86 -10.21
N ALA A 191 15.96 -2.41 -10.70
CA ALA A 191 15.94 -3.79 -11.23
C ALA A 191 16.91 -3.94 -12.40
N TRP A 192 16.89 -3.02 -13.37
CA TRP A 192 17.81 -3.00 -14.49
C TRP A 192 19.28 -2.87 -14.04
N TRP A 193 19.58 -1.96 -13.11
CA TRP A 193 20.93 -1.75 -12.58
C TRP A 193 21.47 -3.00 -11.87
N CYS A 194 20.59 -3.74 -11.20
CA CYS A 194 20.90 -5.03 -10.58
C CYS A 194 20.96 -6.21 -11.59
N GLY A 195 20.88 -5.95 -12.89
CA GLY A 195 21.00 -6.96 -13.94
C GLY A 195 19.75 -7.81 -14.15
N ALA A 196 18.56 -7.29 -13.86
CA ALA A 196 17.30 -7.95 -14.23
C ALA A 196 17.17 -8.02 -15.77
N PRO A 197 16.78 -9.17 -16.35
CA PRO A 197 16.89 -9.41 -17.80
C PRO A 197 15.78 -8.82 -18.64
N GLY A 198 14.69 -8.33 -18.03
CA GLY A 198 13.44 -8.05 -18.72
C GLY A 198 13.34 -6.66 -19.36
N LEU A 199 14.05 -5.67 -18.82
CA LEU A 199 14.02 -4.30 -19.34
C LEU A 199 15.31 -3.95 -20.09
N SER A 200 15.15 -3.33 -21.24
CA SER A 200 16.29 -2.91 -22.06
C SER A 200 16.81 -1.53 -21.63
N ARG A 201 18.07 -1.24 -22.01
CA ARG A 201 18.63 0.13 -21.85
C ARG A 201 17.76 1.19 -22.54
N ARG A 202 17.20 0.85 -23.71
CA ARG A 202 16.29 1.76 -24.44
C ARG A 202 15.01 2.00 -23.66
N GLY A 203 14.43 0.97 -23.06
CA GLY A 203 13.28 1.07 -22.17
C GLY A 203 13.54 2.01 -21.00
N ILE A 204 14.68 1.89 -20.33
CA ILE A 204 15.06 2.80 -19.22
C ILE A 204 15.19 4.26 -19.70
N VAL A 205 15.76 4.49 -20.87
CA VAL A 205 15.82 5.85 -21.47
C VAL A 205 14.41 6.40 -21.73
N VAL A 206 13.53 5.59 -22.32
CA VAL A 206 12.12 5.99 -22.55
C VAL A 206 11.41 6.33 -21.24
N LEU A 207 11.53 5.47 -20.22
CA LEU A 207 10.97 5.74 -18.89
C LEU A 207 11.51 7.03 -18.27
N THR A 208 12.80 7.32 -18.46
CA THR A 208 13.41 8.55 -17.93
C THR A 208 12.91 9.79 -18.69
N VAL A 209 12.74 9.70 -20.00
CA VAL A 209 12.16 10.79 -20.81
C VAL A 209 10.70 11.05 -20.41
N LEU A 210 9.91 10.00 -20.20
CA LEU A 210 8.53 10.12 -19.72
C LEU A 210 8.47 10.76 -18.32
N LEU A 211 9.36 10.37 -17.41
CA LEU A 211 9.47 10.99 -16.08
C LEU A 211 9.82 12.49 -16.20
N ALA A 212 10.79 12.83 -17.04
CA ALA A 212 11.16 14.23 -17.29
C ALA A 212 10.00 15.03 -17.90
N GLY A 213 9.27 14.42 -18.85
CA GLY A 213 8.06 15.01 -19.44
C GLY A 213 6.96 15.24 -18.38
N TYR A 214 6.70 14.25 -17.52
CA TYR A 214 5.78 14.43 -16.41
C TYR A 214 6.21 15.58 -15.48
N ALA A 215 7.48 15.63 -15.09
CA ALA A 215 8.00 16.70 -14.25
C ALA A 215 7.86 18.08 -14.92
N ALA A 216 8.16 18.19 -16.21
CA ALA A 216 8.00 19.43 -16.99
C ALA A 216 6.54 19.88 -17.01
N VAL A 217 5.59 18.98 -17.26
CA VAL A 217 4.16 19.29 -17.22
C VAL A 217 3.73 19.67 -15.80
N ARG A 218 4.11 18.88 -14.81
CA ARG A 218 3.71 19.10 -13.41
C ARG A 218 4.20 20.43 -12.85
N PHE A 219 5.46 20.78 -13.08
CA PHE A 219 6.05 22.03 -12.57
C PHE A 219 5.90 23.22 -13.52
N GLY A 220 5.63 22.98 -14.80
CA GLY A 220 5.35 24.03 -15.77
C GLY A 220 3.94 24.60 -15.67
N PHE A 221 2.94 23.77 -15.36
CA PHE A 221 1.54 24.17 -15.28
C PHE A 221 1.01 24.35 -13.86
N SER A 222 1.64 23.73 -12.87
CA SER A 222 1.20 23.78 -11.48
C SER A 222 2.29 24.35 -10.57
N THR A 223 2.08 25.56 -10.08
CA THR A 223 3.06 26.31 -9.27
C THR A 223 3.03 26.00 -7.78
N GLY A 224 2.09 25.17 -7.32
CA GLY A 224 1.91 24.88 -5.90
C GLY A 224 2.67 23.63 -5.43
N LEU A 225 3.60 23.79 -4.49
CA LEU A 225 3.98 22.69 -3.58
C LEU A 225 3.01 22.67 -2.41
N PRO A 226 2.63 21.48 -1.88
CA PRO A 226 1.81 21.40 -0.69
C PRO A 226 2.45 22.21 0.45
N THR A 227 1.69 23.12 1.03
CA THR A 227 2.18 23.95 2.14
C THR A 227 1.95 23.24 3.48
N LEU A 228 2.71 23.64 4.51
CA LEU A 228 2.52 23.15 5.89
C LEU A 228 1.11 23.40 6.44
N VAL A 229 0.42 24.40 5.87
CA VAL A 229 -0.87 24.91 6.35
C VAL A 229 -2.05 24.01 6.01
N GLU A 230 -1.90 23.07 5.06
CA GLU A 230 -3.04 22.33 4.51
C GLU A 230 -3.46 21.10 5.30
N ARG A 231 -2.58 20.54 6.14
CA ARG A 231 -2.85 19.23 6.77
C ARG A 231 -2.29 19.09 8.18
N SER A 232 -3.09 18.53 9.07
CA SER A 232 -2.57 18.05 10.37
C SER A 232 -1.68 16.82 10.16
N THR A 233 -0.58 16.74 10.91
CA THR A 233 0.35 15.60 10.87
C THR A 233 0.75 15.16 12.27
N GLY A 234 1.20 13.91 12.41
CA GLY A 234 1.79 13.42 13.65
C GLY A 234 3.22 13.95 13.83
N PHE A 235 3.56 14.39 15.03
CA PHE A 235 4.91 14.72 15.42
C PHE A 235 5.20 14.16 16.82
N GLY A 236 6.05 13.15 16.90
CA GLY A 236 6.20 12.37 18.13
C GLY A 236 4.89 11.71 18.54
N ALA A 237 4.53 11.81 19.80
CA ALA A 237 3.27 11.29 20.33
C ALA A 237 2.07 12.24 20.12
N ALA A 238 2.29 13.43 19.58
CA ALA A 238 1.25 14.45 19.40
C ALA A 238 0.78 14.51 17.94
N ARG A 239 -0.50 14.83 17.74
CA ARG A 239 -1.04 15.28 16.46
C ARG A 239 -1.09 16.79 16.47
N LEU A 240 -0.42 17.41 15.53
CA LEU A 240 -0.37 18.86 15.37
C LEU A 240 -1.35 19.28 14.27
N ASP A 241 -2.15 20.30 14.57
CA ASP A 241 -2.98 20.97 13.58
C ASP A 241 -2.15 21.92 12.68
N PRO A 242 -2.70 22.43 11.57
CA PRO A 242 -1.98 23.31 10.66
C PRO A 242 -1.44 24.58 11.31
N ALA A 243 -2.17 25.18 12.27
CA ALA A 243 -1.75 26.40 12.96
C ALA A 243 -0.53 26.13 13.84
N GLU A 244 -0.55 25.02 14.58
CA GLU A 244 0.56 24.58 15.41
C GLU A 244 1.79 24.20 14.59
N LEU A 245 1.58 23.54 13.44
CA LEU A 245 2.67 23.22 12.50
C LEU A 245 3.34 24.48 11.97
N THR A 246 2.57 25.49 11.57
CA THR A 246 3.09 26.77 11.10
C THR A 246 3.83 27.50 12.22
N ARG A 247 3.30 27.49 13.42
CA ARG A 247 3.94 28.12 14.59
C ARG A 247 5.28 27.47 14.93
N ARG A 248 5.39 26.13 14.87
CA ARG A 248 6.61 25.39 15.25
C ARG A 248 7.65 25.30 14.15
N PHE A 249 7.22 25.18 12.92
CA PHE A 249 8.08 24.81 11.77
C PHE A 249 8.01 25.79 10.60
N GLY A 250 7.20 26.84 10.68
CA GLY A 250 7.03 27.79 9.57
C GLY A 250 8.35 28.34 9.03
N ASP A 251 9.29 28.68 9.93
CA ASP A 251 10.63 29.16 9.54
C ASP A 251 11.63 28.03 9.23
N ARG A 252 11.33 26.80 9.61
CA ARG A 252 12.23 25.64 9.46
C ARG A 252 11.50 24.36 9.05
N PRO A 253 10.76 24.36 7.93
CA PRO A 253 9.93 23.23 7.52
C PRO A 253 10.73 21.96 7.24
N PHE A 254 12.02 22.08 6.87
CA PHE A 254 12.90 20.95 6.63
C PHE A 254 13.06 20.02 7.85
N VAL A 255 12.92 20.53 9.09
CA VAL A 255 12.98 19.70 10.31
C VAL A 255 11.80 18.75 10.35
N LEU A 256 10.59 19.25 10.07
CA LEU A 256 9.39 18.43 9.96
C LEU A 256 9.49 17.44 8.79
N TYR A 257 9.98 17.89 7.65
CA TYR A 257 10.13 17.01 6.46
C TYR A 257 11.11 15.87 6.73
N ALA A 258 12.26 16.16 7.35
CA ALA A 258 13.21 15.14 7.73
C ALA A 258 12.62 14.16 8.76
N TYR A 259 11.88 14.67 9.75
CA TYR A 259 11.13 13.84 10.70
C TYR A 259 10.13 12.93 10.00
N ASN A 260 9.33 13.46 9.06
CA ASN A 260 8.35 12.68 8.31
C ASN A 260 9.00 11.55 7.49
N VAL A 261 10.13 11.82 6.84
CA VAL A 261 10.89 10.81 6.09
C VAL A 261 11.37 9.70 7.03
N VAL A 262 12.01 10.04 8.14
CA VAL A 262 12.50 9.04 9.11
C VAL A 262 11.34 8.26 9.74
N SER A 263 10.25 8.93 10.10
CA SER A 263 9.06 8.29 10.65
C SER A 263 8.40 7.35 9.65
N SER A 264 8.31 7.73 8.37
CA SER A 264 7.79 6.88 7.30
C SER A 264 8.65 5.63 7.07
N ILE A 265 9.98 5.76 7.08
CA ILE A 265 10.89 4.61 7.06
C ILE A 265 10.63 3.69 8.26
N GLY A 266 10.52 4.26 9.46
CA GLY A 266 10.23 3.55 10.70
C GLY A 266 8.89 2.81 10.65
N SER A 267 7.87 3.37 10.00
CA SER A 267 6.54 2.74 9.85
C SER A 267 6.59 1.45 9.05
N VAL A 268 7.49 1.31 8.10
CA VAL A 268 7.71 0.05 7.35
C VAL A 268 8.55 -0.92 8.15
N LEU A 269 9.71 -0.49 8.65
CA LEU A 269 10.69 -1.37 9.29
C LEU A 269 10.24 -1.89 10.66
N ALA A 270 9.55 -1.05 11.44
CA ALA A 270 8.94 -1.41 12.71
C ALA A 270 7.43 -1.66 12.59
N SER A 271 6.87 -1.42 11.39
CA SER A 271 5.45 -1.63 11.05
C SER A 271 4.47 -1.07 12.08
N GLN A 272 4.68 0.16 12.47
CA GLN A 272 3.85 0.90 13.40
C GLN A 272 2.86 1.79 12.65
N PRO A 273 1.57 1.82 13.04
CA PRO A 273 0.60 2.74 12.44
C PRO A 273 0.96 4.20 12.75
N ARG A 274 0.75 5.05 11.76
CA ARG A 274 0.68 6.52 11.78
C ARG A 274 1.90 7.30 12.25
N ALA A 275 2.62 6.88 13.29
CA ALA A 275 3.70 7.67 13.88
C ALA A 275 4.97 6.86 14.14
N GLY A 276 5.14 5.73 13.46
CA GLY A 276 6.28 4.85 13.70
C GLY A 276 6.24 4.30 15.14
N VAL A 277 7.39 4.26 15.80
CA VAL A 277 7.53 3.72 17.17
C VAL A 277 6.93 4.63 18.27
N TRP A 278 6.33 5.76 17.91
CA TRP A 278 5.82 6.72 18.88
C TRP A 278 4.58 6.23 19.63
N THR A 279 3.82 5.31 19.08
CA THR A 279 2.70 4.66 19.79
C THR A 279 3.21 3.95 21.05
N LEU A 280 4.31 3.19 20.92
CA LEU A 280 4.96 2.55 22.08
C LEU A 280 5.37 3.57 23.15
N VAL A 281 5.97 4.70 22.71
CA VAL A 281 6.40 5.76 23.63
C VAL A 281 5.21 6.43 24.32
N ALA A 282 4.11 6.65 23.61
CA ALA A 282 2.89 7.24 24.17
C ALA A 282 2.28 6.29 25.21
N GLU A 283 2.04 5.02 24.84
CA GLU A 283 1.49 4.02 25.75
C GLU A 283 2.36 3.81 27.01
N ALA A 284 3.69 3.79 26.84
CA ALA A 284 4.61 3.67 27.98
C ALA A 284 4.53 4.88 28.93
N ARG A 285 4.27 6.08 28.42
CA ARG A 285 4.08 7.29 29.25
C ARG A 285 2.72 7.31 29.96
N GLU A 286 1.71 6.68 29.36
CA GLU A 286 0.36 6.57 29.93
C GLU A 286 0.21 5.46 30.96
N GLY A 287 1.29 4.72 31.23
CA GLY A 287 1.36 3.76 32.33
C GLY A 287 1.19 2.29 31.94
N GLY A 288 1.17 1.96 30.65
CA GLY A 288 1.14 0.55 30.22
C GLY A 288 1.15 0.37 28.72
N VAL A 289 2.08 -0.44 28.22
CA VAL A 289 2.15 -0.80 26.79
C VAL A 289 1.18 -1.93 26.49
N GLN A 290 0.35 -1.76 25.45
CA GLN A 290 -0.60 -2.78 25.06
C GLN A 290 0.12 -4.01 24.45
N PRO A 291 -0.31 -5.23 24.77
CA PRO A 291 0.31 -6.44 24.21
C PRO A 291 0.31 -6.48 22.67
N GLY A 292 -0.74 -5.93 22.05
CA GLY A 292 -0.84 -5.83 20.60
C GLY A 292 0.25 -4.94 19.98
N THR A 293 0.55 -3.80 20.62
CA THR A 293 1.63 -2.89 20.20
C THR A 293 2.99 -3.56 20.32
N LEU A 294 3.26 -4.25 21.45
CA LEU A 294 4.50 -5.02 21.63
C LEU A 294 4.66 -6.10 20.58
N MET A 295 3.62 -6.88 20.31
CA MET A 295 3.64 -7.93 19.30
C MET A 295 3.91 -7.34 17.91
N ASN A 296 3.24 -6.26 17.55
CA ASN A 296 3.40 -5.58 16.25
C ASN A 296 4.84 -5.13 16.02
N ILE A 297 5.45 -4.53 17.03
CA ILE A 297 6.85 -4.08 16.97
C ILE A 297 7.79 -5.29 16.96
N ALA A 298 7.60 -6.25 17.84
CA ALA A 298 8.49 -7.40 17.98
C ALA A 298 8.58 -8.20 16.68
N VAL A 299 7.44 -8.57 16.06
CA VAL A 299 7.46 -9.35 14.80
C VAL A 299 8.08 -8.56 13.65
N SER A 300 7.86 -7.24 13.59
CA SER A 300 8.45 -6.39 12.57
C SER A 300 9.96 -6.25 12.75
N LEU A 301 10.41 -5.99 13.98
CA LEU A 301 11.84 -5.84 14.28
C LEU A 301 12.60 -7.16 14.07
N VAL A 302 12.02 -8.31 14.47
CA VAL A 302 12.64 -9.62 14.21
C VAL A 302 12.73 -9.89 12.71
N THR A 303 11.69 -9.57 11.93
CA THR A 303 11.72 -9.71 10.48
C THR A 303 12.76 -8.78 9.85
N THR A 304 12.80 -7.52 10.26
CA THR A 304 13.78 -6.52 9.79
C THR A 304 15.22 -6.93 10.16
N ALA A 305 15.44 -7.41 11.40
CA ALA A 305 16.74 -7.93 11.82
C ALA A 305 17.16 -9.17 11.01
N GLY A 306 16.21 -10.07 10.75
CA GLY A 306 16.42 -11.23 9.87
C GLY A 306 16.84 -10.81 8.45
N LEU A 307 16.15 -9.82 7.88
CA LEU A 307 16.53 -9.22 6.59
C LEU A 307 17.94 -8.60 6.63
N ALA A 308 18.26 -7.85 7.68
CA ALA A 308 19.57 -7.22 7.84
C ALA A 308 20.69 -8.28 7.95
N VAL A 309 20.49 -9.33 8.75
CA VAL A 309 21.45 -10.45 8.85
C VAL A 309 21.62 -11.15 7.51
N TRP A 310 20.52 -11.37 6.79
CA TRP A 310 20.58 -11.96 5.46
C TRP A 310 21.34 -11.06 4.47
N ALA A 311 21.08 -9.76 4.44
CA ALA A 311 21.76 -8.79 3.60
C ALA A 311 23.27 -8.73 3.89
N VAL A 312 23.67 -8.76 5.17
CA VAL A 312 25.08 -8.81 5.57
C VAL A 312 25.77 -10.07 5.02
N ARG A 313 25.10 -11.23 5.07
CA ARG A 313 25.66 -12.49 4.49
C ARG A 313 25.81 -12.40 2.98
N ARG A 314 24.91 -11.71 2.29
CA ARG A 314 24.94 -11.51 0.84
C ARG A 314 25.88 -10.39 0.40
N TRP A 315 26.37 -9.55 1.34
CA TRP A 315 27.15 -8.35 1.06
C TRP A 315 28.37 -8.59 0.17
N ALA A 316 29.10 -9.69 0.38
CA ALA A 316 30.26 -10.05 -0.45
C ALA A 316 29.86 -10.28 -1.92
N ALA A 317 28.74 -10.97 -2.17
CA ALA A 317 28.20 -11.18 -3.51
C ALA A 317 27.73 -9.85 -4.13
N TRP A 318 27.09 -8.98 -3.33
CA TRP A 318 26.61 -7.65 -3.77
C TRP A 318 27.77 -6.74 -4.18
N ARG A 319 28.86 -6.74 -3.43
CA ARG A 319 30.09 -5.99 -3.81
C ARG A 319 30.67 -6.44 -5.14
N LEU A 320 30.52 -7.72 -5.48
CA LEU A 320 30.95 -8.29 -6.75
C LEU A 320 29.88 -8.19 -7.86
N ARG A 321 28.78 -7.48 -7.60
CA ARG A 321 27.61 -7.34 -8.50
C ARG A 321 27.02 -8.68 -8.95
N ARG A 322 27.08 -9.69 -8.10
CA ARG A 322 26.48 -11.00 -8.33
C ARG A 322 25.13 -11.07 -7.66
N PHE A 323 24.14 -10.49 -8.31
CA PHE A 323 22.79 -10.40 -7.78
C PHE A 323 21.94 -11.56 -8.30
N ASP A 324 21.41 -12.37 -7.39
CA ASP A 324 20.30 -13.25 -7.70
C ASP A 324 18.96 -12.48 -7.59
N ARG A 325 17.85 -13.18 -7.81
CA ARG A 325 16.53 -12.56 -7.75
C ARG A 325 16.16 -12.06 -6.35
N GLY A 326 16.52 -12.83 -5.31
CA GLY A 326 16.29 -12.45 -3.92
C GLY A 326 17.07 -11.20 -3.56
N ASP A 327 18.33 -11.12 -3.99
CA ASP A 327 19.18 -9.94 -3.81
C ASP A 327 18.54 -8.69 -4.44
N ARG A 328 18.01 -8.81 -5.68
CA ARG A 328 17.36 -7.72 -6.38
C ARG A 328 16.10 -7.25 -5.64
N ALA A 329 15.29 -8.19 -5.16
CA ALA A 329 14.11 -7.86 -4.36
C ALA A 329 14.47 -7.09 -3.08
N ALA A 330 15.53 -7.50 -2.38
CA ALA A 330 15.96 -6.86 -1.14
C ALA A 330 16.58 -5.47 -1.37
N ILE A 331 17.45 -5.33 -2.37
CA ILE A 331 18.03 -4.03 -2.73
C ILE A 331 16.91 -3.06 -3.13
N LEU A 332 15.98 -3.54 -3.96
CA LEU A 332 14.84 -2.75 -4.39
C LEU A 332 13.94 -2.34 -3.21
N ALA A 333 13.67 -3.25 -2.27
CA ALA A 333 12.93 -2.93 -1.06
C ALA A 333 13.61 -1.84 -0.25
N GLY A 334 14.93 -1.93 -0.03
CA GLY A 334 15.70 -0.91 0.68
C GLY A 334 15.64 0.46 0.00
N VAL A 335 15.80 0.50 -1.33
CA VAL A 335 15.71 1.75 -2.11
C VAL A 335 14.29 2.32 -2.08
N LEU A 336 13.26 1.47 -2.22
CA LEU A 336 11.87 1.91 -2.20
C LEU A 336 11.43 2.43 -0.84
N VAL A 337 11.92 1.85 0.26
CA VAL A 337 11.63 2.38 1.61
C VAL A 337 12.09 3.84 1.72
N VAL A 338 13.30 4.14 1.22
CA VAL A 338 13.83 5.51 1.24
C VAL A 338 13.14 6.40 0.22
N ALA A 339 13.01 5.96 -1.04
CA ALA A 339 12.43 6.76 -2.11
C ALA A 339 10.96 7.10 -1.84
N ASN A 340 10.18 6.13 -1.35
CA ASN A 340 8.77 6.34 -1.00
C ASN A 340 8.63 7.33 0.17
N ALA A 341 9.47 7.21 1.19
CA ALA A 341 9.48 8.14 2.31
C ALA A 341 9.86 9.56 1.87
N VAL A 342 10.85 9.70 1.00
CA VAL A 342 11.26 11.01 0.44
C VAL A 342 10.14 11.64 -0.39
N LEU A 343 9.45 10.87 -1.24
CA LEU A 343 8.30 11.39 -2.00
C LEU A 343 7.14 11.82 -1.09
N SER A 344 7.06 11.27 0.10
CA SER A 344 6.00 11.51 1.09
C SER A 344 6.44 12.47 2.21
N TYR A 345 7.43 13.31 1.96
CA TYR A 345 8.03 14.20 2.97
C TYR A 345 7.04 15.15 3.65
N GLY A 346 5.95 15.52 2.98
CA GLY A 346 5.02 16.53 3.49
C GLY A 346 4.22 16.09 4.72
N TYR A 347 3.95 14.80 4.88
CA TYR A 347 3.18 14.24 6.00
C TYR A 347 3.35 12.72 6.12
N THR A 348 3.04 12.17 7.29
CA THR A 348 3.09 10.72 7.54
C THR A 348 1.68 10.12 7.49
N LYS A 349 1.50 9.11 6.65
CA LYS A 349 0.33 8.23 6.60
C LYS A 349 0.78 6.81 6.27
N ASP A 350 0.08 5.82 6.80
CA ASP A 350 0.47 4.42 6.62
C ASP A 350 0.35 3.96 5.17
N GLU A 351 -0.76 4.29 4.53
CA GLU A 351 -1.08 3.92 3.15
C GLU A 351 -0.11 4.49 2.11
N ILE A 352 0.54 5.62 2.43
CA ILE A 352 1.53 6.24 1.54
C ILE A 352 2.74 5.33 1.34
N MET A 353 3.09 4.53 2.34
CA MET A 353 4.22 3.61 2.30
C MET A 353 3.86 2.22 1.76
N SER A 354 2.70 2.05 1.12
CA SER A 354 2.20 0.76 0.63
C SER A 354 3.11 0.10 -0.40
N VAL A 355 3.72 0.86 -1.30
CA VAL A 355 4.70 0.34 -2.28
C VAL A 355 5.92 -0.23 -1.55
N ALA A 356 6.50 0.56 -0.65
CA ALA A 356 7.64 0.12 0.16
C ALA A 356 7.30 -1.12 1.00
N GLY A 357 6.09 -1.16 1.59
CA GLY A 357 5.58 -2.32 2.34
C GLY A 357 5.48 -3.58 1.49
N ALA A 358 4.95 -3.48 0.28
CA ALA A 358 4.83 -4.64 -0.62
C ALA A 358 6.20 -5.21 -0.99
N PHE A 359 7.18 -4.37 -1.29
CA PHE A 359 8.54 -4.81 -1.60
C PHE A 359 9.31 -5.28 -0.36
N TYR A 360 9.04 -4.72 0.82
CA TYR A 360 9.54 -5.27 2.09
C TYR A 360 9.05 -6.71 2.31
N ALA A 361 7.77 -6.99 2.06
CA ALA A 361 7.23 -8.34 2.13
C ALA A 361 7.87 -9.29 1.10
N LEU A 362 8.17 -8.82 -0.13
CA LEU A 362 8.91 -9.60 -1.12
C LEU A 362 10.33 -9.92 -0.65
N ALA A 363 11.04 -8.95 -0.08
CA ALA A 363 12.38 -9.17 0.49
C ALA A 363 12.34 -10.16 1.66
N ALA A 364 11.37 -10.03 2.56
CA ALA A 364 11.15 -10.98 3.66
C ALA A 364 10.88 -12.40 3.14
N THR A 365 10.09 -12.53 2.07
CA THR A 365 9.84 -13.81 1.37
C THR A 365 11.13 -14.40 0.81
N ALA A 366 11.98 -13.58 0.17
CA ALA A 366 13.25 -14.04 -0.38
C ALA A 366 14.21 -14.54 0.70
N ALA A 367 14.32 -13.82 1.81
CA ALA A 367 15.13 -14.23 2.95
C ALA A 367 14.61 -15.54 3.57
N ALA A 368 13.29 -15.63 3.83
CA ALA A 368 12.67 -16.86 4.37
C ALA A 368 12.89 -18.06 3.44
N ARG A 369 12.79 -17.86 2.13
CA ARG A 369 13.08 -18.89 1.12
C ARG A 369 14.49 -19.45 1.24
N GLU A 370 15.52 -18.61 1.36
CA GLU A 370 16.90 -19.05 1.49
C GLU A 370 17.12 -19.85 2.79
N TRP A 371 16.54 -19.40 3.90
CA TRP A 371 16.58 -20.10 5.16
C TRP A 371 15.92 -21.49 5.10
N LEU A 372 14.79 -21.61 4.35
CA LEU A 372 14.07 -22.87 4.16
C LEU A 372 14.75 -23.79 3.17
N ALA A 373 15.32 -23.26 2.06
CA ALA A 373 15.99 -24.03 1.02
C ALA A 373 17.29 -24.65 1.51
N ALA A 374 18.05 -23.96 2.34
CA ALA A 374 19.26 -24.48 2.97
C ALA A 374 19.03 -25.80 3.75
N ARG A 375 17.76 -26.10 4.11
CA ARG A 375 17.33 -27.33 4.76
C ARG A 375 16.96 -28.44 3.77
N ALA A 376 16.29 -28.11 2.66
CA ALA A 376 15.65 -29.11 1.79
C ALA A 376 16.66 -29.89 0.93
N GLU A 377 17.78 -29.28 0.60
CA GLU A 377 18.75 -29.87 -0.34
C GLU A 377 19.74 -30.85 0.29
N GLY A 378 19.66 -31.12 1.61
CA GLY A 378 20.60 -32.01 2.27
C GLY A 378 22.09 -31.61 2.00
N ARG A 379 22.29 -30.55 1.25
CA ARG A 379 23.59 -30.02 0.90
C ARG A 379 24.32 -29.63 2.16
N GLU A 380 25.38 -30.35 2.35
CA GLU A 380 26.41 -30.17 3.33
C GLU A 380 26.36 -28.82 4.03
N ARG A 381 26.16 -28.95 5.35
CA ARG A 381 26.52 -27.99 6.39
C ARG A 381 26.89 -26.61 5.82
N VAL A 382 25.98 -25.68 5.91
CA VAL A 382 26.41 -24.28 5.96
C VAL A 382 27.54 -24.27 7.00
N PRO A 383 28.79 -24.01 6.62
CA PRO A 383 29.89 -24.08 7.56
C PRO A 383 29.57 -23.22 8.77
N GLY A 384 29.56 -23.82 9.95
CA GLY A 384 29.27 -23.11 11.21
C GLY A 384 27.84 -23.15 11.76
N VAL A 385 26.85 -23.78 11.09
CA VAL A 385 25.49 -23.90 11.65
C VAL A 385 25.25 -25.31 12.20
N SER A 386 25.25 -25.46 13.51
CA SER A 386 24.94 -26.70 14.21
C SER A 386 23.44 -27.10 14.07
N SER A 387 23.15 -28.41 14.21
CA SER A 387 21.77 -28.93 14.18
C SER A 387 20.80 -28.20 15.13
N PRO A 388 21.16 -27.87 16.38
CA PRO A 388 20.29 -27.13 17.29
C PRO A 388 20.00 -25.70 16.78
N MET A 389 20.97 -25.01 16.18
CA MET A 389 20.77 -23.68 15.63
C MET A 389 19.76 -23.68 14.47
N ARG A 390 19.71 -24.76 13.67
CA ARG A 390 18.69 -24.91 12.60
C ARG A 390 17.29 -25.07 13.15
N LEU A 391 17.12 -25.84 14.22
CA LEU A 391 15.82 -25.98 14.92
C LEU A 391 15.36 -24.67 15.53
N THR A 392 16.30 -23.94 16.13
CA THR A 392 16.01 -22.59 16.68
C THR A 392 15.53 -21.62 15.58
N LEU A 393 16.21 -21.59 14.43
CA LEU A 393 15.80 -20.73 13.31
C LEU A 393 14.41 -21.07 12.77
N LEU A 394 14.07 -22.36 12.70
CA LEU A 394 12.73 -22.78 12.31
C LEU A 394 11.67 -22.38 13.34
N ALA A 395 11.98 -22.60 14.63
CA ALA A 395 11.09 -22.19 15.71
C ALA A 395 10.85 -20.66 15.65
N VAL A 396 11.90 -19.87 15.45
CA VAL A 396 11.79 -18.42 15.27
C VAL A 396 10.91 -18.09 14.05
N LEU A 397 11.13 -18.71 12.89
CA LEU A 397 10.33 -18.47 11.70
C LEU A 397 8.84 -18.82 11.92
N LEU A 398 8.56 -19.94 12.61
CA LEU A 398 7.18 -20.33 12.95
C LEU A 398 6.54 -19.34 13.91
N VAL A 399 7.25 -18.95 14.97
CA VAL A 399 6.75 -17.95 15.94
C VAL A 399 6.50 -16.61 15.28
N VAL A 400 7.43 -16.14 14.46
CA VAL A 400 7.29 -14.87 13.71
C VAL A 400 6.13 -14.97 12.71
N SER A 401 5.99 -16.10 12.00
CA SER A 401 4.85 -16.33 11.09
C SER A 401 3.51 -16.31 11.84
N GLY A 402 3.45 -16.98 13.00
CA GLY A 402 2.28 -16.95 13.88
C GLY A 402 1.96 -15.53 14.37
N GLY A 403 2.97 -14.78 14.79
CA GLY A 403 2.82 -13.37 15.19
C GLY A 403 2.30 -12.48 14.07
N TRP A 404 2.82 -12.63 12.84
CA TRP A 404 2.31 -11.93 11.66
C TRP A 404 0.86 -12.33 11.33
N ALA A 405 0.50 -13.62 11.46
CA ALA A 405 -0.86 -14.07 11.21
C ALA A 405 -1.86 -13.47 12.21
N VAL A 406 -1.53 -13.52 13.51
CA VAL A 406 -2.35 -12.90 14.57
C VAL A 406 -2.49 -11.40 14.31
N ARG A 407 -1.40 -10.74 13.97
CA ARG A 407 -1.41 -9.33 13.61
C ARG A 407 -2.29 -9.05 12.39
N ALA A 408 -2.17 -9.84 11.30
CA ALA A 408 -2.98 -9.68 10.11
C ALA A 408 -4.48 -9.77 10.45
N VAL A 409 -4.89 -10.75 11.25
CA VAL A 409 -6.29 -10.88 11.71
C VAL A 409 -6.71 -9.69 12.57
N GLY A 410 -5.90 -9.29 13.53
CA GLY A 410 -6.19 -8.16 14.42
C GLY A 410 -6.29 -6.83 13.67
N LEU A 411 -5.38 -6.57 12.73
CA LEU A 411 -5.42 -5.38 11.88
C LEU A 411 -6.62 -5.39 10.95
N HIS A 412 -6.93 -6.54 10.34
CA HIS A 412 -8.11 -6.71 9.50
C HIS A 412 -9.38 -6.30 10.27
N TYR A 413 -9.56 -6.85 11.47
CA TYR A 413 -10.69 -6.51 12.31
C TYR A 413 -10.73 -5.02 12.68
N HIS A 414 -9.61 -4.49 13.17
CA HIS A 414 -9.53 -3.09 13.59
C HIS A 414 -9.78 -2.10 12.45
N LEU A 415 -9.13 -2.30 11.29
CA LEU A 415 -9.29 -1.42 10.15
C LEU A 415 -10.67 -1.52 9.52
N HIS A 416 -11.27 -2.71 9.54
CA HIS A 416 -12.65 -2.90 9.12
C HIS A 416 -13.61 -2.08 9.99
N GLN A 417 -13.47 -2.13 11.32
CA GLN A 417 -14.25 -1.28 12.22
C GLN A 417 -14.00 0.20 11.96
N MET A 418 -12.73 0.61 11.81
CA MET A 418 -12.40 2.00 11.50
C MET A 418 -13.01 2.48 10.19
N ALA A 419 -13.14 1.64 9.17
CA ALA A 419 -13.77 1.98 7.91
C ALA A 419 -15.26 2.35 8.11
N HIS A 420 -15.94 1.70 9.04
CA HIS A 420 -17.30 2.04 9.38
C HIS A 420 -17.41 3.25 10.31
N ASP A 421 -16.58 3.35 11.34
CA ASP A 421 -16.74 4.30 12.45
C ASP A 421 -16.05 5.64 12.22
N VAL A 422 -14.75 5.58 11.85
CA VAL A 422 -13.85 6.76 11.87
C VAL A 422 -13.61 7.31 10.48
N ARG A 423 -13.56 6.44 9.48
CA ARG A 423 -13.30 6.83 8.09
C ARG A 423 -14.57 7.15 7.32
N ASN A 424 -15.71 6.90 7.92
CA ASN A 424 -16.99 7.24 7.36
C ASN A 424 -17.20 8.77 7.40
N GLU A 425 -17.54 9.35 6.27
CA GLU A 425 -17.67 10.80 6.11
C GLU A 425 -19.06 11.33 6.46
N TRP A 426 -19.92 10.58 7.16
CA TRP A 426 -21.29 11.02 7.45
C TRP A 426 -21.36 12.34 8.19
N VAL A 427 -20.42 12.64 9.09
CA VAL A 427 -20.33 13.95 9.74
C VAL A 427 -20.05 15.04 8.70
N THR A 428 -19.17 14.76 7.74
CA THR A 428 -18.86 15.66 6.62
C THR A 428 -20.06 15.76 5.67
N VAL A 429 -20.77 14.67 5.43
CA VAL A 429 -22.02 14.63 4.63
C VAL A 429 -23.10 15.47 5.29
N ASP A 430 -23.33 15.30 6.58
CA ASP A 430 -24.36 16.07 7.31
C ASP A 430 -24.01 17.57 7.33
N ALA A 431 -22.74 17.92 7.50
CA ALA A 431 -22.27 19.31 7.40
C ALA A 431 -22.44 19.85 5.97
N TRP A 432 -22.11 19.05 4.96
CA TRP A 432 -22.30 19.39 3.56
C TRP A 432 -23.80 19.57 3.23
N LEU A 433 -24.67 18.64 3.64
CA LEU A 433 -26.12 18.75 3.47
C LEU A 433 -26.67 19.97 4.18
N ALA A 434 -26.17 20.31 5.36
CA ALA A 434 -26.58 21.53 6.09
C ALA A 434 -26.12 22.79 5.34
N ALA A 435 -24.93 22.81 4.77
CA ALA A 435 -24.47 23.91 3.94
C ALA A 435 -25.24 24.02 2.63
N GLN A 436 -25.63 22.90 2.02
CA GLN A 436 -26.44 22.86 0.80
C GLN A 436 -27.89 23.25 1.02
N ARG A 437 -28.42 23.21 2.25
CA ARG A 437 -29.74 23.80 2.58
C ARG A 437 -29.75 25.30 2.42
N ALA A 438 -28.62 25.96 2.49
CA ALA A 438 -28.47 27.39 2.22
C ALA A 438 -28.27 27.69 0.71
N SER A 439 -28.03 26.66 -0.13
CA SER A 439 -27.89 26.76 -1.57
C SER A 439 -28.53 25.52 -2.22
N PRO A 440 -29.46 25.65 -3.18
CA PRO A 440 -30.18 24.49 -3.69
C PRO A 440 -29.24 23.51 -4.35
N SER A 441 -28.98 22.38 -3.67
CA SER A 441 -28.32 21.21 -4.30
C SER A 441 -29.26 20.73 -5.41
N THR A 442 -28.64 20.29 -6.51
CA THR A 442 -29.40 19.61 -7.55
C THR A 442 -30.08 18.36 -6.95
N ASP A 443 -31.31 18.07 -7.34
CA ASP A 443 -32.03 16.86 -6.88
C ASP A 443 -31.21 15.56 -7.14
N ALA A 444 -30.32 15.59 -8.12
CA ALA A 444 -29.40 14.51 -8.42
C ALA A 444 -28.36 14.28 -7.31
N GLY A 445 -27.74 15.32 -6.78
CA GLY A 445 -26.78 15.20 -5.68
C GLY A 445 -27.44 14.68 -4.40
N ARG A 446 -28.67 15.09 -4.13
CA ARG A 446 -29.46 14.60 -2.99
C ARG A 446 -29.74 13.09 -3.14
N ARG A 447 -30.22 12.66 -4.29
CA ARG A 447 -30.46 11.22 -4.57
C ARG A 447 -29.21 10.38 -4.46
N LEU A 448 -28.06 10.88 -4.93
CA LEU A 448 -26.79 10.18 -4.77
C LEU A 448 -26.46 9.96 -3.29
N VAL A 449 -26.57 11.01 -2.46
CA VAL A 449 -26.28 10.93 -1.02
C VAL A 449 -27.26 9.97 -0.32
N GLU A 450 -28.55 10.01 -0.66
CA GLU A 450 -29.57 9.09 -0.14
C GLU A 450 -29.21 7.64 -0.51
N THR A 451 -28.87 7.36 -1.77
CA THR A 451 -28.47 6.03 -2.24
C THR A 451 -27.24 5.50 -1.50
N LEU A 452 -26.21 6.33 -1.33
CA LEU A 452 -24.98 5.95 -0.60
C LEU A 452 -25.26 5.69 0.89
N ARG A 453 -26.18 6.47 1.48
CA ARG A 453 -26.60 6.32 2.88
C ARG A 453 -27.37 5.02 3.11
N ASP A 454 -28.31 4.70 2.23
CA ASP A 454 -29.10 3.46 2.28
C ASP A 454 -28.18 2.24 2.11
N ASP A 455 -27.22 2.30 1.18
CA ASP A 455 -26.22 1.26 1.00
C ASP A 455 -25.35 1.07 2.26
N ALA A 456 -24.87 2.16 2.86
CA ALA A 456 -24.08 2.10 4.09
C ALA A 456 -24.88 1.47 5.23
N LEU A 457 -26.17 1.83 5.37
CA LEU A 457 -27.08 1.27 6.38
C LEU A 457 -27.27 -0.24 6.18
N ALA A 458 -27.53 -0.65 4.95
CA ALA A 458 -27.72 -2.07 4.60
C ALA A 458 -26.45 -2.90 4.91
N ARG A 459 -25.26 -2.34 4.67
CA ARG A 459 -23.97 -3.02 4.96
C ARG A 459 -23.71 -3.17 6.45
N VAL A 460 -24.02 -2.15 7.25
CA VAL A 460 -23.87 -2.21 8.71
C VAL A 460 -24.82 -3.21 9.32
N THR A 461 -26.08 -3.21 8.92
CA THR A 461 -27.09 -4.12 9.46
C THR A 461 -26.89 -5.57 9.03
N GLY A 462 -26.36 -5.81 7.84
CA GLY A 462 -26.03 -7.15 7.32
C GLY A 462 -24.68 -7.71 7.76
N ASN A 463 -23.89 -6.94 8.51
CA ASN A 463 -22.54 -7.38 8.91
C ASN A 463 -22.60 -8.34 10.11
N PRO A 464 -21.97 -9.55 10.03
CA PRO A 464 -21.85 -10.43 11.18
C PRO A 464 -21.08 -9.82 12.36
N TYR A 465 -20.26 -8.81 12.11
CA TYR A 465 -19.60 -7.97 13.13
C TYR A 465 -20.49 -6.82 13.62
N GLY A 466 -21.71 -6.68 13.11
CA GLY A 466 -22.61 -5.54 13.32
C GLY A 466 -23.05 -5.31 14.76
N LEU A 467 -22.95 -6.33 15.62
CA LEU A 467 -23.19 -6.17 17.06
C LEU A 467 -22.16 -5.22 17.72
N ALA A 468 -20.95 -5.15 17.20
CA ALA A 468 -19.92 -4.22 17.66
C ALA A 468 -20.10 -2.81 17.12
N LEU A 469 -20.90 -2.63 16.05
CA LEU A 469 -21.09 -1.38 15.33
C LEU A 469 -22.37 -0.62 15.78
N GLN A 470 -23.22 -1.23 16.61
CA GLN A 470 -24.49 -0.61 17.08
C GLN A 470 -24.31 0.65 17.94
N GLY A 471 -23.08 0.96 18.35
CA GLY A 471 -22.74 2.15 19.09
C GLY A 471 -22.12 3.29 18.26
N THR A 472 -21.98 3.09 16.94
CA THR A 472 -21.24 4.00 16.08
C THR A 472 -21.99 5.30 15.81
N ARG A 473 -21.24 6.42 15.70
CA ARG A 473 -21.80 7.77 15.45
C ARG A 473 -22.54 7.91 14.12
N VAL A 474 -22.43 6.92 13.24
CA VAL A 474 -23.05 6.91 11.91
C VAL A 474 -24.56 6.91 11.96
N PHE A 475 -25.16 6.42 13.04
CA PHE A 475 -26.61 6.19 13.17
C PHE A 475 -27.23 6.81 14.44
N ARG A 476 -26.56 7.76 15.06
CA ARG A 476 -27.16 8.58 16.13
C ARG A 476 -27.79 9.88 15.57
#